data_a9f34883f00f977e485812fff85ed704
#
_entry.id   a9f34883f00f977e485812fff85ed704
#
_cell.length_a   1.000
_cell.length_b   1.000
_cell.length_c   1.000
_cell.angle_alpha   90.00
_cell.angle_beta   90.00
_cell.angle_gamma   90.00
#
_symmetry.space_group_name_H-M   'P 1'
#
loop_
_entity.id
_entity.type
_entity.pdbx_description
1 polymer ?
#
loop_
_entity_poly.entity_id
_entity_poly.type
_entity_poly.pdbx_seq_one_letter_code
_entity_poly.pdbx_strand_id
1 'polypeptide(L)'
;GSKVQKIHIADREADVYDLFFSAYEKGTDLLIRARHKRQLSNGCSLWNHIAELPAQQIVTIQVPDKTGKKKIDVKATVRYQEVEILRPSTSKNKYESVRLTAIEVKQTGKVNQEEQRICWKLLTTVEVKNVKDVLQCIKWYTYRWLIERFHYVLKSGTKIEELQLKQATSLQKAISVYSLAAFRIMQLVYQARHMPN
;
A
#
# COMPACT_ATOMS: atom_id res chain seq x y z
N GLY A 1 -28.63 -2.10 2.82
CA GLY A 1 -27.53 -1.71 1.96
C GLY A 1 -26.27 -2.46 2.34
N SER A 2 -25.55 -3.06 1.40
CA SER A 2 -24.26 -3.70 1.65
C SER A 2 -23.29 -2.67 2.23
N LYS A 3 -22.72 -2.98 3.40
CA LYS A 3 -21.73 -2.12 4.04
C LYS A 3 -20.47 -2.10 3.16
N VAL A 4 -20.15 -0.96 2.58
CA VAL A 4 -18.94 -0.81 1.73
C VAL A 4 -17.72 -0.93 2.62
N GLN A 5 -16.84 -1.89 2.32
CA GLN A 5 -15.56 -2.02 2.98
C GLN A 5 -14.62 -0.89 2.52
N LYS A 6 -14.02 -0.17 3.46
CA LYS A 6 -13.06 0.91 3.21
C LYS A 6 -11.67 0.43 3.60
N ILE A 7 -10.75 0.40 2.65
CA ILE A 7 -9.37 -0.04 2.89
C ILE A 7 -8.43 1.10 2.54
N HIS A 8 -7.64 1.54 3.51
CA HIS A 8 -6.60 2.54 3.31
C HIS A 8 -5.30 1.85 2.92
N ILE A 9 -4.82 2.13 1.72
CA ILE A 9 -3.57 1.57 1.19
C ILE A 9 -2.50 2.64 1.27
N ALA A 10 -1.40 2.33 1.96
CA ALA A 10 -0.37 3.33 2.19
C ALA A 10 1.06 2.75 2.11
N ASP A 11 2.02 3.65 1.95
CA ASP A 11 3.44 3.34 1.92
C ASP A 11 4.03 3.25 3.35
N ARG A 12 5.34 3.10 3.42
CA ARG A 12 6.16 2.92 4.62
C ARG A 12 6.00 4.03 5.68
N GLU A 13 5.63 5.24 5.27
CA GLU A 13 5.39 6.36 6.18
C GLU A 13 4.16 6.16 7.06
N ALA A 14 3.20 5.36 6.61
CA ALA A 14 2.02 5.00 7.39
C ALA A 14 2.23 3.82 8.36
N ASP A 15 3.44 3.26 8.46
CA ASP A 15 3.74 2.19 9.42
C ASP A 15 3.83 2.73 10.85
N VAL A 16 2.73 3.24 11.35
CA VAL A 16 2.56 3.80 12.70
C VAL A 16 1.68 2.85 13.51
N TYR A 17 2.17 2.42 14.69
CA TYR A 17 1.47 1.46 15.54
C TYR A 17 0.05 1.91 15.90
N ASP A 18 -0.10 3.18 16.27
CA ASP A 18 -1.39 3.74 16.70
C ASP A 18 -2.41 3.83 15.55
N LEU A 19 -1.95 3.84 14.30
CA LEU A 19 -2.84 3.90 13.14
C LEU A 19 -3.70 2.64 12.99
N PHE A 20 -3.18 1.48 13.39
CA PHE A 20 -3.94 0.22 13.34
C PHE A 20 -5.18 0.28 14.23
N PHE A 21 -5.08 0.86 15.41
CA PHE A 21 -6.23 1.04 16.32
C PHE A 21 -7.20 2.09 15.81
N SER A 22 -6.71 3.20 15.27
CA SER A 22 -7.56 4.21 14.67
C SER A 22 -8.40 3.66 13.52
N ALA A 23 -7.88 2.70 12.76
CA ALA A 23 -8.63 2.02 11.71
C ALA A 23 -9.76 1.16 12.30
N TYR A 24 -9.49 0.36 13.33
CA TYR A 24 -10.51 -0.41 14.02
C TYR A 24 -11.62 0.47 14.59
N GLU A 25 -11.27 1.55 15.28
CA GLU A 25 -12.24 2.49 15.86
C GLU A 25 -13.14 3.14 14.82
N LYS A 26 -12.60 3.39 13.62
CA LYS A 26 -13.35 4.00 12.50
C LYS A 26 -14.07 2.98 11.62
N GLY A 27 -13.96 1.68 11.91
CA GLY A 27 -14.53 0.61 11.10
C GLY A 27 -14.01 0.60 9.66
N THR A 28 -12.71 0.86 9.51
CA THR A 28 -11.97 0.81 8.24
C THR A 28 -10.81 -0.16 8.36
N ASP A 29 -10.26 -0.58 7.22
CA ASP A 29 -9.11 -1.45 7.16
C ASP A 29 -7.86 -0.72 6.68
N LEU A 30 -6.70 -1.28 7.02
CA LEU A 30 -5.40 -0.82 6.57
C LEU A 30 -4.69 -1.92 5.77
N LEU A 31 -3.96 -1.49 4.75
CA LEU A 31 -2.99 -2.29 4.03
C LEU A 31 -1.76 -1.41 3.79
N ILE A 32 -0.72 -1.61 4.59
CA ILE A 32 0.45 -0.73 4.58
C ILE A 32 1.74 -1.51 4.33
N ARG A 33 2.72 -0.83 3.75
CA ARG A 33 4.08 -1.36 3.63
C ARG A 33 4.84 -1.13 4.92
N ALA A 34 5.34 -2.21 5.51
CA ALA A 34 6.11 -2.13 6.75
C ALA A 34 7.46 -1.44 6.55
N ARG A 35 7.82 -0.62 7.51
CA ARG A 35 9.11 0.10 7.63
C ARG A 35 9.90 -0.37 8.83
N HIS A 36 9.21 -0.52 9.96
CA HIS A 36 9.84 -0.74 11.24
C HIS A 36 10.14 -2.23 11.51
N LYS A 37 11.23 -2.46 12.22
CA LYS A 37 11.48 -3.76 12.85
C LYS A 37 10.48 -3.92 14.00
N ARG A 38 9.66 -4.94 13.93
CA ARG A 38 8.64 -5.20 14.95
C ARG A 38 8.92 -6.53 15.62
N GLN A 39 8.56 -6.62 16.89
CA GLN A 39 8.64 -7.86 17.68
C GLN A 39 7.26 -8.47 17.82
N LEU A 40 7.22 -9.78 17.83
CA LEU A 40 6.05 -10.59 18.12
C LEU A 40 5.94 -10.85 19.62
N SER A 41 4.76 -11.26 20.08
CA SER A 41 4.50 -11.62 21.47
C SER A 41 5.42 -12.74 22.01
N ASN A 42 5.96 -13.59 21.14
CA ASN A 42 6.94 -14.62 21.46
C ASN A 42 8.40 -14.13 21.50
N GLY A 43 8.64 -12.82 21.36
CA GLY A 43 9.97 -12.20 21.36
C GLY A 43 10.76 -12.30 20.04
N CYS A 44 10.22 -12.97 19.04
CA CYS A 44 10.86 -13.08 17.72
C CYS A 44 10.71 -11.79 16.90
N SER A 45 11.69 -11.54 16.02
CA SER A 45 11.53 -10.50 15.00
C SER A 45 10.49 -10.93 13.97
N LEU A 46 9.48 -10.07 13.73
CA LEU A 46 8.39 -10.33 12.79
C LEU A 46 8.89 -10.86 11.42
N TRP A 47 9.80 -10.14 10.81
CA TRP A 47 10.19 -10.48 9.43
C TRP A 47 11.16 -11.65 9.33
N ASN A 48 11.90 -11.98 10.39
CA ASN A 48 12.66 -13.22 10.47
C ASN A 48 11.71 -14.40 10.57
N HIS A 49 10.73 -14.31 11.44
CA HIS A 49 9.68 -15.32 11.60
C HIS A 49 8.95 -15.61 10.27
N ILE A 50 8.49 -14.55 9.56
CA ILE A 50 7.82 -14.72 8.27
C ILE A 50 8.76 -15.33 7.20
N ALA A 51 10.03 -14.97 7.20
CA ALA A 51 11.01 -15.50 6.23
C ALA A 51 11.31 -17.00 6.41
N GLU A 52 11.14 -17.54 7.62
CA GLU A 52 11.32 -18.96 7.94
C GLU A 52 10.14 -19.82 7.50
N LEU A 53 8.96 -19.20 7.26
CA LEU A 53 7.82 -19.95 6.76
C LEU A 53 8.08 -20.51 5.36
N PRO A 54 7.54 -21.69 5.02
CA PRO A 54 7.55 -22.17 3.65
C PRO A 54 6.80 -21.19 2.75
N ALA A 55 7.23 -21.07 1.50
CA ALA A 55 6.47 -20.29 0.51
C ALA A 55 5.10 -20.97 0.29
N GLN A 56 4.02 -20.26 0.62
CA GLN A 56 2.67 -20.80 0.52
C GLN A 56 2.07 -20.66 -0.88
N GLN A 57 2.61 -19.70 -1.67
CA GLN A 57 2.15 -19.46 -3.03
C GLN A 57 3.27 -18.86 -3.89
N ILE A 58 3.22 -19.14 -5.20
CA ILE A 58 3.97 -18.43 -6.22
C ILE A 58 2.97 -17.65 -7.06
N VAL A 59 3.25 -16.36 -7.27
CA VAL A 59 2.37 -15.44 -7.99
C VAL A 59 3.13 -14.70 -9.08
N THR A 60 2.43 -14.30 -10.12
CA THR A 60 2.92 -13.29 -11.07
C THR A 60 2.21 -11.97 -10.75
N ILE A 61 2.98 -10.95 -10.43
CA ILE A 61 2.46 -9.60 -10.15
C ILE A 61 2.91 -8.64 -11.23
N GLN A 62 2.01 -7.73 -11.60
CA GLN A 62 2.31 -6.64 -12.51
C GLN A 62 2.77 -5.41 -11.75
N VAL A 63 3.97 -4.97 -12.03
CA VAL A 63 4.54 -3.78 -11.41
C VAL A 63 5.03 -2.81 -12.48
N PRO A 64 5.06 -1.50 -12.20
CA PRO A 64 5.67 -0.54 -13.10
C PRO A 64 7.15 -0.86 -13.29
N ASP A 65 7.66 -0.68 -14.50
CA ASP A 65 9.09 -0.65 -14.76
C ASP A 65 9.75 0.58 -14.11
N LYS A 66 11.08 0.69 -14.17
CA LYS A 66 11.83 1.83 -13.62
C LYS A 66 11.37 3.19 -14.16
N THR A 67 10.84 3.22 -15.37
CA THR A 67 10.36 4.46 -16.01
C THR A 67 8.91 4.77 -15.65
N GLY A 68 8.19 3.84 -15.04
CA GLY A 68 6.75 3.94 -14.78
C GLY A 68 5.86 3.94 -16.02
N LYS A 69 6.44 3.74 -17.22
CA LYS A 69 5.71 3.79 -18.48
C LYS A 69 5.10 2.45 -18.87
N LYS A 70 5.74 1.35 -18.50
CA LYS A 70 5.30 -0.01 -18.82
C LYS A 70 5.08 -0.80 -17.54
N LYS A 71 4.22 -1.81 -17.62
CA LYS A 71 4.09 -2.84 -16.58
C LYS A 71 4.93 -4.05 -17.00
N ILE A 72 5.63 -4.62 -16.03
CA ILE A 72 6.39 -5.85 -16.18
C ILE A 72 5.81 -6.93 -15.28
N ASP A 73 5.81 -8.15 -15.76
CA ASP A 73 5.39 -9.32 -14.99
C ASP A 73 6.56 -9.84 -14.17
N VAL A 74 6.37 -9.95 -12.87
CA VAL A 74 7.39 -10.41 -11.93
C VAL A 74 6.88 -11.62 -11.17
N LYS A 75 7.63 -12.74 -11.23
CA LYS A 75 7.35 -13.92 -10.41
C LYS A 75 7.84 -13.68 -8.99
N ALA A 76 7.01 -13.98 -8.00
CA ALA A 76 7.31 -13.80 -6.59
C ALA A 76 6.76 -14.94 -5.74
N THR A 77 7.47 -15.28 -4.67
CA THR A 77 6.94 -16.12 -3.59
C THR A 77 6.16 -15.26 -2.61
N VAL A 78 5.12 -15.86 -2.06
CA VAL A 78 4.28 -15.24 -1.03
C VAL A 78 4.35 -16.08 0.24
N ARG A 79 4.59 -15.39 1.37
CA ARG A 79 4.48 -15.92 2.72
C ARG A 79 3.55 -15.02 3.51
N TYR A 80 2.69 -15.60 4.32
CA TYR A 80 1.81 -14.83 5.17
C TYR A 80 1.44 -15.58 6.44
N GLN A 81 1.14 -14.84 7.48
CA GLN A 81 0.64 -15.37 8.73
C GLN A 81 -0.08 -14.28 9.52
N GLU A 82 -1.13 -14.65 10.25
CA GLU A 82 -1.67 -13.81 11.30
C GLU A 82 -0.66 -13.76 12.45
N VAL A 83 -0.35 -12.58 12.92
CA VAL A 83 0.67 -12.32 13.93
C VAL A 83 0.18 -11.32 14.96
N GLU A 84 0.69 -11.44 16.16
CA GLU A 84 0.48 -10.48 17.23
C GLU A 84 1.75 -9.64 17.42
N ILE A 85 1.65 -8.36 17.06
CA ILE A 85 2.77 -7.41 17.11
C ILE A 85 2.73 -6.66 18.43
N LEU A 86 3.86 -6.63 19.13
CA LEU A 86 3.99 -5.88 20.38
C LEU A 86 4.03 -4.36 20.13
N ARG A 87 3.52 -3.63 21.13
CA ARG A 87 3.60 -2.19 21.18
C ARG A 87 5.07 -1.75 21.25
N PRO A 88 5.53 -0.87 20.34
CA PRO A 88 6.86 -0.29 20.46
C PRO A 88 6.94 0.66 21.67
N SER A 89 8.11 0.76 22.29
CA SER A 89 8.34 1.64 23.45
C SER A 89 8.04 3.11 23.21
N THR A 90 8.06 3.52 21.94
CA THR A 90 7.75 4.89 21.50
C THR A 90 6.25 5.20 21.43
N SER A 91 5.38 4.18 21.39
CA SER A 91 3.93 4.37 21.40
C SER A 91 3.40 4.46 22.82
N LYS A 92 2.50 5.41 23.03
CA LYS A 92 1.74 5.59 24.29
C LYS A 92 0.35 4.94 24.23
N ASN A 93 0.08 4.09 23.23
CA ASN A 93 -1.19 3.40 23.12
C ASN A 93 -1.45 2.53 24.37
N LYS A 94 -2.72 2.46 24.79
CA LYS A 94 -3.12 1.63 25.93
C LYS A 94 -3.03 0.13 25.67
N TYR A 95 -3.09 -0.28 24.41
CA TYR A 95 -3.03 -1.68 24.01
C TYR A 95 -1.57 -2.11 23.84
N GLU A 96 -1.22 -3.25 24.45
CA GLU A 96 0.14 -3.78 24.47
C GLU A 96 0.51 -4.54 23.20
N SER A 97 -0.48 -5.02 22.46
CA SER A 97 -0.30 -5.73 21.21
C SER A 97 -1.43 -5.44 20.21
N VAL A 98 -1.19 -5.74 18.96
CA VAL A 98 -2.19 -5.69 17.90
C VAL A 98 -2.07 -6.93 17.00
N ARG A 99 -3.22 -7.54 16.67
CA ARG A 99 -3.32 -8.68 15.78
C ARG A 99 -3.52 -8.20 14.35
N LEU A 100 -2.66 -8.67 13.45
CA LEU A 100 -2.62 -8.28 12.04
C LEU A 100 -2.24 -9.48 11.19
N THR A 101 -2.50 -9.42 9.88
CA THR A 101 -1.84 -10.33 8.93
C THR A 101 -0.59 -9.68 8.35
N ALA A 102 0.54 -10.37 8.49
CA ALA A 102 1.80 -10.02 7.83
C ALA A 102 1.93 -10.80 6.52
N ILE A 103 2.28 -10.12 5.43
CA ILE A 103 2.42 -10.69 4.09
C ILE A 103 3.79 -10.29 3.55
N GLU A 104 4.62 -11.28 3.19
CA GLU A 104 5.85 -11.06 2.44
C GLU A 104 5.66 -11.49 0.99
N VAL A 105 6.00 -10.58 0.06
CA VAL A 105 6.05 -10.85 -1.38
C VAL A 105 7.47 -10.65 -1.84
N LYS A 106 8.16 -11.71 -2.20
CA LYS A 106 9.59 -11.68 -2.56
C LYS A 106 9.81 -12.22 -3.96
N GLN A 107 10.37 -11.36 -4.83
CA GLN A 107 10.69 -11.72 -6.20
C GLN A 107 11.62 -12.93 -6.26
N THR A 108 11.31 -13.86 -7.15
CA THR A 108 12.11 -15.05 -7.46
C THR A 108 12.79 -14.91 -8.82
N GLY A 109 13.83 -15.71 -9.02
CA GLY A 109 14.58 -15.76 -10.29
C GLY A 109 15.77 -14.78 -10.34
N LYS A 110 16.45 -14.78 -11.49
CA LYS A 110 17.57 -13.88 -11.76
C LYS A 110 17.01 -12.48 -12.01
N VAL A 111 17.56 -11.49 -11.35
CA VAL A 111 17.29 -10.07 -11.57
C VAL A 111 18.54 -9.48 -12.21
N ASN A 112 18.39 -8.69 -13.24
CA ASN A 112 19.51 -7.95 -13.82
C ASN A 112 20.16 -7.10 -12.73
N GLN A 113 21.51 -7.02 -12.71
CA GLN A 113 22.29 -6.38 -11.63
C GLN A 113 21.85 -4.95 -11.31
N GLU A 114 21.21 -4.29 -12.26
CA GLU A 114 20.71 -2.91 -12.11
C GLU A 114 19.27 -2.82 -11.58
N GLU A 115 18.55 -3.93 -11.42
CA GLU A 115 17.16 -3.93 -10.96
C GLU A 115 17.07 -4.24 -9.47
N GLN A 116 16.39 -3.37 -8.74
CA GLN A 116 16.11 -3.63 -7.33
C GLN A 116 15.07 -4.75 -7.23
N ARG A 117 15.41 -5.84 -6.56
CA ARG A 117 14.48 -6.94 -6.28
C ARG A 117 13.25 -6.45 -5.53
N ILE A 118 12.09 -6.88 -5.99
CA ILE A 118 10.85 -6.61 -5.28
C ILE A 118 10.84 -7.45 -4.00
N CYS A 119 10.71 -6.75 -2.89
CA CYS A 119 10.44 -7.32 -1.58
C CYS A 119 9.42 -6.43 -0.87
N TRP A 120 8.16 -6.84 -0.90
CA TRP A 120 7.11 -6.15 -0.18
C TRP A 120 6.84 -6.87 1.14
N LYS A 121 6.89 -6.10 2.20
CA LYS A 121 6.53 -6.51 3.55
C LYS A 121 5.29 -5.71 3.92
N LEU A 122 4.12 -6.36 3.89
CA LEU A 122 2.84 -5.71 4.08
C LEU A 122 2.23 -6.12 5.43
N LEU A 123 1.55 -5.17 6.06
CA LEU A 123 0.75 -5.39 7.25
C LEU A 123 -0.69 -4.98 6.95
N THR A 124 -1.66 -5.80 7.34
CA THR A 124 -3.06 -5.51 7.09
C THR A 124 -3.96 -5.87 8.26
N THR A 125 -4.96 -5.04 8.50
CA THR A 125 -6.08 -5.33 9.42
C THR A 125 -7.22 -6.07 8.73
N VAL A 126 -7.18 -6.20 7.41
CA VAL A 126 -8.16 -6.97 6.65
C VAL A 126 -8.12 -8.42 7.13
N GLU A 127 -9.28 -8.99 7.40
CA GLU A 127 -9.40 -10.41 7.73
C GLU A 127 -8.94 -11.27 6.55
N VAL A 128 -7.93 -12.09 6.78
CA VAL A 128 -7.35 -13.01 5.79
C VAL A 128 -7.60 -14.44 6.24
N LYS A 129 -8.49 -15.14 5.53
CA LYS A 129 -8.88 -16.53 5.84
C LYS A 129 -8.13 -17.55 4.99
N ASN A 130 -7.71 -17.15 3.81
CA ASN A 130 -7.13 -18.05 2.83
C ASN A 130 -6.22 -17.30 1.85
N VAL A 131 -5.56 -18.04 0.97
CA VAL A 131 -4.63 -17.50 -0.01
C VAL A 131 -5.29 -16.51 -1.00
N LYS A 132 -6.59 -16.66 -1.30
CA LYS A 132 -7.27 -15.74 -2.21
C LYS A 132 -7.37 -14.34 -1.62
N ASP A 133 -7.60 -14.25 -0.31
CA ASP A 133 -7.65 -12.97 0.41
C ASP A 133 -6.27 -12.28 0.39
N VAL A 134 -5.19 -13.07 0.56
CA VAL A 134 -3.82 -12.57 0.44
C VAL A 134 -3.54 -12.04 -0.96
N LEU A 135 -3.93 -12.77 -2.00
CA LEU A 135 -3.76 -12.33 -3.38
C LEU A 135 -4.54 -11.06 -3.66
N GLN A 136 -5.72 -10.93 -3.06
CA GLN A 136 -6.51 -9.71 -3.15
C GLN A 136 -5.83 -8.53 -2.47
N CYS A 137 -5.23 -8.72 -1.28
CA CYS A 137 -4.41 -7.69 -0.62
C CYS A 137 -3.22 -7.28 -1.49
N ILE A 138 -2.51 -8.24 -2.08
CA ILE A 138 -1.39 -7.96 -2.99
C ILE A 138 -1.87 -7.16 -4.20
N LYS A 139 -2.99 -7.54 -4.81
CA LYS A 139 -3.62 -6.82 -5.91
C LYS A 139 -3.98 -5.39 -5.50
N TRP A 140 -4.59 -5.20 -4.35
CA TRP A 140 -4.91 -3.85 -3.86
C TRP A 140 -3.65 -3.02 -3.64
N TYR A 141 -2.58 -3.61 -3.10
CA TYR A 141 -1.33 -2.89 -2.90
C TYR A 141 -0.71 -2.41 -4.22
N THR A 142 -0.89 -3.13 -5.33
CA THR A 142 -0.43 -2.64 -6.64
C THR A 142 -1.13 -1.34 -7.05
N TYR A 143 -2.32 -1.04 -6.52
CA TYR A 143 -3.04 0.21 -6.80
C TYR A 143 -2.46 1.42 -6.06
N ARG A 144 -1.60 1.21 -5.05
CA ARG A 144 -0.90 2.30 -4.37
C ARG A 144 -0.25 3.27 -5.36
N TRP A 145 0.26 2.73 -6.46
CA TRP A 145 0.91 3.54 -7.47
C TRP A 145 -0.02 4.56 -8.17
N LEU A 146 -1.33 4.41 -8.08
CA LEU A 146 -2.29 5.37 -8.62
C LEU A 146 -2.17 6.74 -7.96
N ILE A 147 -1.76 6.82 -6.69
CA ILE A 147 -1.56 8.10 -6.00
C ILE A 147 -0.37 8.88 -6.60
N GLU A 148 0.70 8.18 -6.99
CA GLU A 148 1.84 8.82 -7.66
C GLU A 148 1.43 9.36 -9.03
N ARG A 149 0.60 8.61 -9.76
CA ARG A 149 0.01 9.07 -11.02
C ARG A 149 -0.89 10.29 -10.82
N PHE A 150 -1.70 10.28 -9.76
CA PHE A 150 -2.54 11.43 -9.41
C PHE A 150 -1.69 12.68 -9.14
N HIS A 151 -0.66 12.54 -8.32
CA HIS A 151 0.25 13.65 -8.04
C HIS A 151 0.98 14.14 -9.30
N TYR A 152 1.39 13.23 -10.17
CA TYR A 152 1.99 13.59 -11.44
C TYR A 152 1.02 14.43 -12.30
N VAL A 153 -0.24 13.99 -12.46
CA VAL A 153 -1.24 14.73 -13.23
C VAL A 153 -1.54 16.07 -12.58
N LEU A 154 -1.67 16.11 -11.24
CA LEU A 154 -1.93 17.32 -10.50
C LEU A 154 -0.79 18.34 -10.62
N LYS A 155 0.47 17.90 -10.58
CA LYS A 155 1.63 18.79 -10.66
C LYS A 155 1.93 19.19 -12.12
N SER A 156 2.15 18.21 -12.97
CA SER A 156 2.60 18.43 -14.34
C SER A 156 1.45 18.75 -15.32
N GLY A 157 0.28 18.13 -15.10
CA GLY A 157 -0.87 18.32 -15.98
C GLY A 157 -1.64 19.60 -15.72
N THR A 158 -1.76 20.02 -14.46
CA THR A 158 -2.50 21.23 -14.10
C THR A 158 -1.61 22.40 -13.68
N LYS A 159 -0.29 22.17 -13.56
CA LYS A 159 0.69 23.19 -13.18
C LYS A 159 0.36 23.91 -11.85
N ILE A 160 -0.23 23.18 -10.91
CA ILE A 160 -0.70 23.75 -9.63
C ILE A 160 0.42 24.44 -8.83
N GLU A 161 1.67 23.95 -9.01
CA GLU A 161 2.85 24.50 -8.30
C GLU A 161 3.29 25.88 -8.87
N GLU A 162 2.80 26.26 -10.06
CA GLU A 162 3.07 27.56 -10.67
C GLU A 162 2.13 28.66 -10.15
N LEU A 163 1.10 28.30 -9.37
CA LEU A 163 0.14 29.24 -8.82
C LEU A 163 0.75 30.09 -7.71
N GLN A 164 0.79 31.40 -7.93
CA GLN A 164 1.26 32.38 -6.94
C GLN A 164 0.08 33.00 -6.18
N LEU A 165 -0.56 32.23 -5.34
CA LEU A 165 -1.71 32.67 -4.54
C LEU A 165 -1.23 33.12 -3.16
N LYS A 166 -1.56 34.39 -2.79
CA LYS A 166 -1.12 35.00 -1.53
C LYS A 166 -1.95 34.54 -0.31
N GLN A 167 -3.20 34.13 -0.52
CA GLN A 167 -4.11 33.77 0.56
C GLN A 167 -4.27 32.24 0.68
N ALA A 168 -4.16 31.70 1.89
CA ALA A 168 -4.35 30.28 2.17
C ALA A 168 -5.72 29.74 1.70
N THR A 169 -6.79 30.53 1.89
CA THR A 169 -8.14 30.16 1.45
C THR A 169 -8.25 30.03 -0.07
N SER A 170 -7.59 30.92 -0.81
CA SER A 170 -7.54 30.85 -2.29
C SER A 170 -6.73 29.64 -2.75
N LEU A 171 -5.63 29.32 -2.05
CA LEU A 171 -4.82 28.13 -2.32
C LEU A 171 -5.63 26.84 -2.06
N GLN A 172 -6.39 26.76 -0.95
CA GLN A 172 -7.24 25.61 -0.65
C GLN A 172 -8.32 25.40 -1.72
N LYS A 173 -8.98 26.46 -2.18
CA LYS A 173 -9.95 26.40 -3.28
C LYS A 173 -9.30 25.91 -4.58
N ALA A 174 -8.14 26.46 -4.93
CA ALA A 174 -7.40 26.04 -6.11
C ALA A 174 -7.02 24.55 -6.03
N ILE A 175 -6.42 24.09 -4.92
CA ILE A 175 -6.08 22.68 -4.71
C ILE A 175 -7.32 21.79 -4.91
N SER A 176 -8.47 22.17 -4.35
CA SER A 176 -9.71 21.39 -4.48
C SER A 176 -10.15 21.26 -5.96
N VAL A 177 -10.19 22.39 -6.69
CA VAL A 177 -10.61 22.40 -8.10
C VAL A 177 -9.62 21.61 -8.98
N TYR A 178 -8.32 21.84 -8.83
CA TYR A 178 -7.30 21.15 -9.59
C TYR A 178 -7.23 19.66 -9.28
N SER A 179 -7.50 19.27 -8.01
CA SER A 179 -7.60 17.86 -7.63
C SER A 179 -8.76 17.15 -8.33
N LEU A 180 -9.92 17.80 -8.44
CA LEU A 180 -11.05 17.27 -9.21
C LEU A 180 -10.72 17.14 -10.69
N ALA A 181 -10.07 18.15 -11.28
CA ALA A 181 -9.63 18.11 -12.67
C ALA A 181 -8.63 16.96 -12.92
N ALA A 182 -7.62 16.83 -12.05
CA ALA A 182 -6.63 15.74 -12.13
C ALA A 182 -7.29 14.35 -12.02
N PHE A 183 -8.22 14.20 -11.08
CA PHE A 183 -8.98 12.95 -10.93
C PHE A 183 -9.80 12.64 -12.19
N ARG A 184 -10.47 13.64 -12.78
CA ARG A 184 -11.26 13.45 -14.00
C ARG A 184 -10.39 13.08 -15.19
N ILE A 185 -9.23 13.70 -15.35
CA ILE A 185 -8.25 13.34 -16.38
C ILE A 185 -7.82 11.88 -16.24
N MET A 186 -7.47 11.47 -15.02
CA MET A 186 -7.11 10.07 -14.75
C MET A 186 -8.23 9.10 -15.08
N GLN A 187 -9.46 9.43 -14.72
CA GLN A 187 -10.64 8.62 -15.02
C GLN A 187 -10.83 8.46 -16.52
N LEU A 188 -10.74 9.54 -17.30
CA LEU A 188 -10.87 9.50 -18.75
C LEU A 188 -9.76 8.66 -19.40
N VAL A 189 -8.50 8.84 -18.95
CA VAL A 189 -7.37 8.04 -19.43
C VAL A 189 -7.57 6.56 -19.12
N TYR A 190 -8.09 6.24 -17.94
CA TYR A 190 -8.39 4.86 -17.55
C TYR A 190 -9.48 4.26 -18.45
N GLN A 191 -10.58 4.98 -18.67
CA GLN A 191 -11.68 4.55 -19.53
C GLN A 191 -11.21 4.32 -20.97
N ALA A 192 -10.46 5.25 -21.54
CA ALA A 192 -9.93 5.13 -22.90
C ALA A 192 -9.01 3.91 -23.10
N ARG A 193 -8.33 3.46 -22.04
CA ARG A 193 -7.46 2.27 -22.09
C ARG A 193 -8.18 0.94 -21.92
N HIS A 194 -9.30 0.93 -21.24
CA HIS A 194 -10.01 -0.30 -20.85
C HIS A 194 -11.34 -0.51 -21.58
N MET A 195 -11.82 0.52 -22.27
CA MET A 195 -13.00 0.49 -23.13
C MET A 195 -12.59 1.05 -24.52
N PRO A 196 -11.74 0.35 -25.27
CA PRO A 196 -11.53 0.73 -26.67
C PRO A 196 -12.86 0.51 -27.41
N ASN A 197 -13.31 1.49 -28.19
CA ASN A 197 -14.47 1.42 -29.08
C ASN A 197 -14.35 0.22 -30.01
#